data_2ede295315b470ae78db89888cfe6220
#
_entry.id   2ede295315b470ae78db89888cfe6220
#
_cell.length_a   1.000
_cell.length_b   1.000
_cell.length_c   1.000
_cell.angle_alpha   90.00
_cell.angle_beta   90.00
_cell.angle_gamma   90.00
#
_symmetry.space_group_name_H-M   'P 1'
#
loop_
_entity.id
_entity.type
_entity.pdbx_description
1 polymer ?
#
loop_
_entity_poly.entity_id
_entity_poly.type
_entity_poly.pdbx_seq_one_letter_code
_entity_poly.pdbx_strand_id
1 'polypeptide(L)'
;LTHLAGASYAAPTAESRSSRMPRRFLSSFALAAFGLSLLLGSSEAWAGPYDLRLSQLGTMDPSGVVSANDGDFRSLASELGVLMAPKPVDPADSLGLSGFAVSADISLNTISNGQNFWKNATRGDPGKVAPTLQIMGRKGLWPGIEVGAGATHLFGSRMWTISGYGKVAIHEGFHHLPIPSIALRGMFSRLVGAEDMNMTTGAFDISISHVFGVGKTVNLTPYVGYQGLMIFARSGVLDATPTTDEYLDKSPVLSEFVFKDAGMIYRHRPFLGFRFIFSVLRVGVEAMIVPGGKREGEIEGNKVADKSGLQQQYTLSLGLDF
;
A
#
# COMPACT_ATOMS: atom_id res chain seq x y z
N LEU A 1 61.85 -30.81 55.86
CA LEU A 1 60.74 -31.77 55.89
C LEU A 1 59.51 -31.13 55.25
N THR A 2 59.00 -31.76 54.26
CA THR A 2 57.71 -31.77 53.57
C THR A 2 57.70 -31.15 52.19
N HIS A 3 57.57 -32.03 51.23
CA HIS A 3 57.30 -31.87 49.84
C HIS A 3 55.96 -31.10 49.61
N LEU A 4 55.97 -30.15 48.69
CA LEU A 4 54.75 -29.68 48.03
C LEU A 4 54.81 -29.94 46.53
N ALA A 5 53.93 -30.85 46.09
CA ALA A 5 53.77 -31.23 44.73
C ALA A 5 53.02 -30.10 43.96
N GLY A 6 53.60 -29.66 42.86
CA GLY A 6 52.98 -28.71 41.95
C GLY A 6 51.93 -29.41 41.05
N ALA A 7 50.68 -29.00 41.09
CA ALA A 7 49.64 -29.36 40.17
C ALA A 7 49.67 -28.40 38.97
N SER A 8 50.04 -28.96 37.81
CA SER A 8 49.94 -28.25 36.52
C SER A 8 48.49 -28.20 36.04
N TYR A 9 47.90 -27.01 35.97
CA TYR A 9 46.62 -26.78 35.36
C TYR A 9 46.82 -26.59 33.85
N ALA A 10 46.40 -27.58 33.06
CA ALA A 10 46.28 -27.43 31.62
C ALA A 10 45.00 -26.67 31.28
N ALA A 11 45.13 -25.55 30.56
CA ALA A 11 44.00 -24.76 30.05
C ALA A 11 43.29 -25.52 28.90
N PRO A 12 41.95 -25.53 28.85
CA PRO A 12 41.21 -26.13 27.73
C PRO A 12 41.37 -25.28 26.48
N THR A 13 41.79 -25.91 25.38
CA THR A 13 41.84 -25.34 24.04
C THR A 13 40.42 -25.01 23.58
N ALA A 14 40.17 -23.75 23.24
CA ALA A 14 38.93 -23.29 22.66
C ALA A 14 38.80 -23.83 21.23
N GLU A 15 37.97 -24.87 21.03
CA GLU A 15 37.51 -25.28 19.70
C GLU A 15 36.58 -24.18 19.14
N SER A 16 37.02 -23.51 18.07
CA SER A 16 36.21 -22.63 17.30
C SER A 16 35.14 -23.42 16.56
N ARG A 17 33.92 -23.48 17.12
CA ARG A 17 32.75 -23.97 16.41
C ARG A 17 32.37 -22.93 15.33
N SER A 18 32.81 -23.16 14.10
CA SER A 18 32.27 -22.48 12.95
C SER A 18 30.78 -22.87 12.81
N SER A 19 29.88 -22.00 13.16
CA SER A 19 28.45 -22.18 12.95
C SER A 19 28.15 -22.10 11.45
N ARG A 20 28.25 -23.25 10.76
CA ARG A 20 27.75 -23.38 9.39
C ARG A 20 26.22 -23.30 9.45
N MET A 21 25.64 -22.20 8.94
CA MET A 21 24.21 -22.13 8.72
C MET A 21 23.70 -23.35 7.96
N PRO A 22 22.60 -23.97 8.38
CA PRO A 22 22.05 -25.14 7.71
C PRO A 22 21.70 -24.81 6.25
N ARG A 23 22.24 -25.58 5.31
CA ARG A 23 22.07 -25.43 3.85
C ARG A 23 20.59 -25.31 3.39
N ARG A 24 19.63 -25.73 4.22
CA ARG A 24 18.18 -25.62 3.95
C ARG A 24 17.65 -24.20 4.00
N PHE A 25 18.27 -23.26 4.73
CA PHE A 25 17.87 -21.85 4.75
C PHE A 25 18.28 -21.10 3.46
N LEU A 26 19.42 -21.45 2.89
CA LEU A 26 19.89 -20.82 1.64
C LEU A 26 19.04 -21.21 0.43
N SER A 27 18.49 -22.44 0.38
CA SER A 27 17.65 -22.89 -0.74
C SER A 27 16.27 -22.21 -0.74
N SER A 28 15.69 -21.93 0.45
CA SER A 28 14.40 -21.25 0.55
C SER A 28 14.50 -19.76 0.18
N PHE A 29 15.61 -19.11 0.52
CA PHE A 29 15.86 -17.72 0.14
C PHE A 29 16.13 -17.58 -1.37
N ALA A 30 16.83 -18.53 -1.96
CA ALA A 30 17.10 -18.55 -3.41
C ALA A 30 15.82 -18.78 -4.24
N LEU A 31 14.88 -19.62 -3.76
CA LEU A 31 13.59 -19.82 -4.42
C LEU A 31 12.69 -18.58 -4.35
N ALA A 32 12.69 -17.89 -3.21
CA ALA A 32 11.94 -16.64 -3.05
C ALA A 32 12.52 -15.51 -3.91
N ALA A 33 13.85 -15.40 -4.00
CA ALA A 33 14.52 -14.42 -4.85
C ALA A 33 14.33 -14.70 -6.35
N PHE A 34 14.32 -15.99 -6.74
CA PHE A 34 14.04 -16.39 -8.13
C PHE A 34 12.58 -16.18 -8.53
N GLY A 35 11.62 -16.41 -7.63
CA GLY A 35 10.21 -16.08 -7.84
C GLY A 35 9.98 -14.58 -8.01
N LEU A 36 10.70 -13.75 -7.25
CA LEU A 36 10.60 -12.29 -7.33
C LEU A 36 11.23 -11.73 -8.62
N SER A 37 12.31 -12.34 -9.12
CA SER A 37 12.94 -11.91 -10.38
C SER A 37 12.10 -12.25 -11.63
N LEU A 38 11.27 -13.28 -11.60
CA LEU A 38 10.32 -13.60 -12.66
C LEU A 38 9.14 -12.62 -12.73
N LEU A 39 8.81 -11.95 -11.63
CA LEU A 39 7.80 -10.88 -11.60
C LEU A 39 8.34 -9.52 -12.11
N LEU A 40 9.65 -9.36 -12.17
CA LEU A 40 10.33 -8.16 -12.67
C LEU A 40 10.74 -8.27 -14.15
N GLY A 41 10.24 -9.29 -14.86
CA GLY A 41 10.43 -9.43 -16.29
C GLY A 41 10.09 -8.12 -16.99
N SER A 42 11.08 -7.59 -17.75
CA SER A 42 11.00 -6.38 -18.56
C SER A 42 9.72 -6.38 -19.40
N SER A 43 8.67 -5.74 -18.90
CA SER A 43 7.55 -5.36 -19.76
C SER A 43 8.11 -4.34 -20.73
N GLU A 44 8.08 -4.65 -22.03
CA GLU A 44 8.22 -3.66 -23.09
C GLU A 44 7.38 -2.43 -22.71
N ALA A 45 7.89 -1.24 -22.99
CA ALA A 45 7.30 0.04 -22.59
C ALA A 45 5.96 0.33 -23.30
N TRP A 46 5.02 -0.58 -23.20
CA TRP A 46 3.63 -0.33 -23.60
C TRP A 46 2.96 0.46 -22.48
N ALA A 47 2.45 1.63 -22.83
CA ALA A 47 1.61 2.40 -21.94
C ALA A 47 0.40 1.56 -21.55
N GLY A 48 0.30 1.24 -20.27
CA GLY A 48 -0.81 0.47 -19.75
C GLY A 48 -2.10 1.29 -19.68
N PRO A 49 -3.27 0.63 -19.58
CA PRO A 49 -4.57 1.30 -19.55
C PRO A 49 -4.74 2.25 -18.36
N TYR A 50 -3.92 2.12 -17.31
CA TYR A 50 -3.96 2.98 -16.12
C TYR A 50 -2.76 3.93 -16.02
N ASP A 51 -1.85 3.98 -17.01
CA ASP A 51 -0.77 4.96 -17.01
C ASP A 51 -1.35 6.37 -17.16
N LEU A 52 -0.90 7.28 -16.30
CA LEU A 52 -1.41 8.64 -16.26
C LEU A 52 -0.93 9.47 -17.45
N ARG A 53 -1.83 10.33 -17.92
CA ARG A 53 -1.59 11.40 -18.90
C ARG A 53 -2.41 12.62 -18.49
N LEU A 54 -1.94 13.35 -17.49
CA LEU A 54 -2.68 14.45 -16.88
C LEU A 54 -2.81 15.66 -17.80
N SER A 55 -1.97 15.80 -18.83
CA SER A 55 -2.05 16.89 -19.81
C SER A 55 -3.41 16.97 -20.49
N GLN A 56 -4.14 15.86 -20.60
CA GLN A 56 -5.48 15.81 -21.20
C GLN A 56 -6.61 16.29 -20.27
N LEU A 57 -6.31 16.60 -19.01
CA LEU A 57 -7.26 17.27 -18.10
C LEU A 57 -7.21 18.80 -18.20
N GLY A 58 -6.34 19.35 -19.02
CA GLY A 58 -6.35 20.75 -19.43
C GLY A 58 -7.26 20.96 -20.64
N THR A 59 -7.93 22.09 -20.69
CA THR A 59 -8.67 22.55 -21.87
C THR A 59 -8.00 23.79 -22.44
N MET A 60 -7.60 23.71 -23.70
CA MET A 60 -6.99 24.83 -24.41
C MET A 60 -8.10 25.67 -25.08
N ASP A 61 -8.06 26.96 -24.88
CA ASP A 61 -8.96 27.93 -25.57
C ASP A 61 -8.42 28.24 -26.97
N PRO A 62 -9.21 28.95 -27.83
CA PRO A 62 -8.76 29.34 -29.17
C PRO A 62 -7.56 30.33 -29.18
N SER A 63 -7.23 30.94 -28.05
CA SER A 63 -6.07 31.83 -27.91
C SER A 63 -4.79 31.07 -27.51
N GLY A 64 -4.89 29.76 -27.25
CA GLY A 64 -3.79 28.92 -26.86
C GLY A 64 -3.55 28.87 -25.34
N VAL A 65 -4.39 29.53 -24.55
CA VAL A 65 -4.29 29.49 -23.08
C VAL A 65 -4.92 28.21 -22.54
N VAL A 66 -4.19 27.47 -21.69
CA VAL A 66 -4.68 26.25 -21.08
C VAL A 66 -5.33 26.54 -19.73
N SER A 67 -6.57 26.08 -19.58
CA SER A 67 -7.30 26.08 -18.32
C SER A 67 -7.27 24.68 -17.70
N ALA A 68 -6.67 24.55 -16.50
CA ALA A 68 -6.59 23.29 -15.76
C ALA A 68 -7.96 22.93 -15.14
N ASN A 69 -8.39 21.68 -15.29
CA ASN A 69 -9.58 21.17 -14.62
C ASN A 69 -9.20 20.61 -13.24
N ASP A 70 -9.04 21.51 -12.25
CA ASP A 70 -8.65 21.16 -10.88
C ASP A 70 -9.65 20.19 -10.21
N GLY A 71 -10.94 20.24 -10.58
CA GLY A 71 -11.98 19.35 -10.05
C GLY A 71 -11.79 17.90 -10.50
N ASP A 72 -11.47 17.71 -11.76
CA ASP A 72 -11.20 16.38 -12.30
C ASP A 72 -9.87 15.84 -11.77
N PHE A 73 -8.83 16.68 -11.65
CA PHE A 73 -7.57 16.27 -10.99
C PHE A 73 -7.78 15.84 -9.54
N ARG A 74 -8.56 16.60 -8.74
CA ARG A 74 -8.90 16.27 -7.37
C ARG A 74 -9.67 14.94 -7.30
N SER A 75 -10.63 14.72 -8.18
CA SER A 75 -11.44 13.49 -8.22
C SER A 75 -10.61 12.27 -8.59
N LEU A 76 -9.70 12.41 -9.56
CA LEU A 76 -8.73 11.38 -9.92
C LEU A 76 -7.80 11.05 -8.74
N ALA A 77 -7.22 12.08 -8.12
CA ALA A 77 -6.34 11.91 -6.96
C ALA A 77 -7.05 11.22 -5.80
N SER A 78 -8.34 11.53 -5.59
CA SER A 78 -9.20 10.91 -4.59
C SER A 78 -9.35 9.40 -4.82
N GLU A 79 -9.73 8.96 -6.03
CA GLU A 79 -9.91 7.54 -6.34
C GLU A 79 -8.58 6.78 -6.46
N LEU A 80 -7.58 7.37 -7.09
CA LEU A 80 -6.24 6.76 -7.21
C LEU A 80 -5.58 6.62 -5.84
N GLY A 81 -5.75 7.61 -4.97
CA GLY A 81 -5.24 7.55 -3.60
C GLY A 81 -5.86 6.40 -2.80
N VAL A 82 -7.17 6.16 -2.93
CA VAL A 82 -7.84 5.01 -2.32
C VAL A 82 -7.30 3.69 -2.89
N LEU A 83 -7.12 3.63 -4.22
CA LEU A 83 -6.65 2.46 -4.94
C LEU A 83 -5.23 2.04 -4.52
N MET A 84 -4.33 3.03 -4.39
CA MET A 84 -2.91 2.83 -4.14
C MET A 84 -2.51 2.89 -2.65
N ALA A 85 -3.40 3.34 -1.77
CA ALA A 85 -3.14 3.31 -0.33
C ALA A 85 -3.01 1.87 0.18
N PRO A 86 -2.12 1.63 1.16
CA PRO A 86 -1.95 0.31 1.75
C PRO A 86 -3.26 -0.17 2.39
N LYS A 87 -3.53 -1.46 2.23
CA LYS A 87 -4.70 -2.12 2.79
C LYS A 87 -4.28 -2.83 4.07
N PRO A 88 -5.11 -2.80 5.11
CA PRO A 88 -4.80 -3.44 6.39
C PRO A 88 -4.52 -4.94 6.24
N VAL A 89 -5.49 -5.68 5.73
CA VAL A 89 -5.52 -7.14 5.50
C VAL A 89 -4.95 -7.93 6.69
N ASP A 90 -5.19 -7.40 7.90
CA ASP A 90 -4.63 -7.94 9.14
C ASP A 90 -5.49 -7.56 10.35
N PRO A 91 -5.80 -8.52 11.24
CA PRO A 91 -6.57 -8.28 12.45
C PRO A 91 -5.83 -7.45 13.50
N ALA A 92 -6.50 -7.21 14.64
CA ALA A 92 -6.00 -6.35 15.71
C ALA A 92 -4.85 -6.98 16.51
N ASP A 93 -4.76 -8.30 16.60
CA ASP A 93 -3.67 -8.98 17.31
C ASP A 93 -2.32 -8.69 16.67
N SER A 94 -1.25 -8.61 17.48
CA SER A 94 0.12 -8.40 17.01
C SER A 94 0.81 -9.75 16.73
N LEU A 95 1.95 -9.69 16.02
CA LEU A 95 2.83 -10.86 15.84
C LEU A 95 3.61 -11.21 17.12
N GLY A 96 3.47 -10.42 18.18
CA GLY A 96 4.17 -10.62 19.44
C GLY A 96 5.67 -10.35 19.35
N LEU A 97 6.39 -10.73 20.40
CA LEU A 97 7.84 -10.58 20.46
C LEU A 97 8.49 -11.58 19.48
N SER A 98 9.33 -11.11 18.60
CA SER A 98 10.06 -11.90 17.58
C SER A 98 9.26 -12.41 16.40
N GLY A 99 7.92 -12.34 16.37
CA GLY A 99 7.12 -12.77 15.23
C GLY A 99 7.50 -12.01 13.94
N PHE A 100 7.44 -12.70 12.82
CA PHE A 100 7.69 -12.16 11.49
C PHE A 100 6.67 -12.72 10.51
N ALA A 101 6.16 -11.89 9.63
CA ALA A 101 5.22 -12.32 8.59
C ALA A 101 5.53 -11.67 7.24
N VAL A 102 5.25 -12.42 6.18
CA VAL A 102 5.28 -11.89 4.80
C VAL A 102 4.00 -12.27 4.11
N SER A 103 3.39 -11.35 3.38
CA SER A 103 2.20 -11.62 2.58
C SER A 103 2.27 -11.00 1.20
N ALA A 104 1.54 -11.62 0.26
CA ALA A 104 1.19 -11.09 -1.03
C ALA A 104 -0.33 -10.98 -1.08
N ASP A 105 -0.83 -9.76 -1.33
CA ASP A 105 -2.22 -9.41 -1.23
C ASP A 105 -2.72 -8.91 -2.59
N ILE A 106 -3.60 -9.66 -3.24
CA ILE A 106 -4.22 -9.28 -4.51
C ILE A 106 -5.55 -8.63 -4.20
N SER A 107 -5.76 -7.42 -4.73
CA SER A 107 -7.01 -6.67 -4.52
C SER A 107 -7.68 -6.33 -5.84
N LEU A 108 -8.98 -6.50 -5.87
CA LEU A 108 -9.86 -6.04 -6.94
C LEU A 108 -10.56 -4.77 -6.45
N ASN A 109 -10.33 -3.65 -7.14
CA ASN A 109 -10.81 -2.36 -6.71
C ASN A 109 -11.71 -1.76 -7.78
N THR A 110 -12.92 -1.35 -7.43
CA THR A 110 -13.80 -0.66 -8.38
C THR A 110 -13.41 0.81 -8.50
N ILE A 111 -13.51 1.35 -9.71
CA ILE A 111 -13.28 2.77 -10.01
C ILE A 111 -14.41 3.33 -10.87
N SER A 112 -14.53 4.65 -10.89
CA SER A 112 -15.52 5.37 -11.71
C SER A 112 -15.01 5.58 -13.14
N ASN A 113 -14.62 4.49 -13.82
CA ASN A 113 -14.00 4.52 -15.16
C ASN A 113 -14.83 5.23 -16.24
N GLY A 114 -16.14 5.38 -16.05
CA GLY A 114 -17.03 6.12 -16.94
C GLY A 114 -16.90 7.64 -16.83
N GLN A 115 -16.26 8.15 -15.79
CA GLN A 115 -16.09 9.58 -15.56
C GLN A 115 -14.94 10.18 -16.37
N ASN A 116 -15.06 11.44 -16.73
CA ASN A 116 -14.08 12.15 -17.56
C ASN A 116 -12.69 12.20 -16.91
N PHE A 117 -12.61 12.30 -15.59
CA PHE A 117 -11.36 12.36 -14.87
C PHE A 117 -10.55 11.04 -14.96
N TRP A 118 -11.18 9.87 -15.24
CA TRP A 118 -10.44 8.66 -15.58
C TRP A 118 -10.14 8.58 -17.08
N LYS A 119 -11.16 8.81 -17.93
CA LYS A 119 -11.02 8.67 -19.38
C LYS A 119 -9.97 9.59 -19.99
N ASN A 120 -9.94 10.84 -19.52
CA ASN A 120 -9.01 11.84 -20.06
C ASN A 120 -7.64 11.78 -19.38
N ALA A 121 -7.54 11.26 -18.15
CA ALA A 121 -6.28 11.22 -17.41
C ALA A 121 -5.44 9.98 -17.66
N THR A 122 -5.96 8.99 -18.39
CA THR A 122 -5.23 7.74 -18.67
C THR A 122 -4.88 7.60 -20.14
N ARG A 123 -3.79 6.87 -20.42
CA ARG A 123 -3.32 6.64 -21.80
C ARG A 123 -4.17 5.60 -22.55
N GLY A 124 -4.91 4.76 -21.82
CA GLY A 124 -5.78 3.73 -22.35
C GLY A 124 -7.22 3.86 -21.85
N ASP A 125 -8.06 2.85 -22.15
CA ASP A 125 -9.41 2.76 -21.61
C ASP A 125 -9.38 1.99 -20.28
N PRO A 126 -9.50 2.67 -19.12
CA PRO A 126 -9.43 2.02 -17.84
C PRO A 126 -10.65 1.14 -17.60
N GLY A 127 -10.44 -0.12 -17.23
CA GLY A 127 -11.51 -1.03 -16.82
C GLY A 127 -12.21 -0.57 -15.56
N LYS A 128 -13.45 -1.04 -15.35
CA LYS A 128 -14.22 -0.75 -14.12
C LYS A 128 -13.54 -1.30 -12.85
N VAL A 129 -12.72 -2.33 -12.99
CA VAL A 129 -12.01 -2.99 -11.90
C VAL A 129 -10.51 -2.83 -12.14
N ALA A 130 -9.83 -2.19 -11.20
CA ALA A 130 -8.39 -1.98 -11.20
C ALA A 130 -7.73 -2.96 -10.23
N PRO A 131 -7.03 -3.99 -10.72
CA PRO A 131 -6.35 -4.96 -9.86
C PRO A 131 -5.03 -4.40 -9.34
N THR A 132 -4.74 -4.66 -8.04
CA THR A 132 -3.48 -4.29 -7.40
C THR A 132 -2.86 -5.48 -6.70
N LEU A 133 -1.53 -5.52 -6.65
CA LEU A 133 -0.75 -6.47 -5.86
C LEU A 133 0.01 -5.69 -4.78
N GLN A 134 -0.20 -6.05 -3.52
CA GLN A 134 0.57 -5.53 -2.39
C GLN A 134 1.45 -6.66 -1.84
N ILE A 135 2.73 -6.37 -1.64
CA ILE A 135 3.65 -7.25 -0.91
C ILE A 135 4.00 -6.54 0.39
N MET A 136 3.83 -7.24 1.51
CA MET A 136 4.00 -6.67 2.84
C MET A 136 4.87 -7.57 3.73
N GLY A 137 5.91 -7.01 4.31
CA GLY A 137 6.70 -7.61 5.39
C GLY A 137 6.30 -7.01 6.74
N ARG A 138 6.17 -7.82 7.77
CA ARG A 138 5.71 -7.41 9.10
C ARG A 138 6.65 -7.97 10.16
N LYS A 139 6.86 -7.20 11.23
CA LYS A 139 7.73 -7.58 12.35
C LYS A 139 7.10 -7.14 13.67
N GLY A 140 6.89 -8.10 14.56
CA GLY A 140 6.59 -7.82 15.96
C GLY A 140 7.85 -7.34 16.67
N LEU A 141 7.78 -6.17 17.28
CA LEU A 141 8.90 -5.57 18.03
C LEU A 141 8.79 -5.87 19.52
N TRP A 142 7.57 -5.84 20.03
CA TRP A 142 7.21 -6.02 21.42
C TRP A 142 5.79 -6.60 21.51
N PRO A 143 5.38 -7.25 22.64
CA PRO A 143 3.97 -7.58 22.83
C PRO A 143 3.09 -6.35 22.58
N GLY A 144 2.14 -6.47 21.67
CA GLY A 144 1.27 -5.38 21.26
C GLY A 144 1.86 -4.35 20.28
N ILE A 145 3.16 -4.41 19.92
CA ILE A 145 3.78 -3.46 19.00
C ILE A 145 4.30 -4.17 17.75
N GLU A 146 3.86 -3.72 16.60
CA GLU A 146 4.21 -4.27 15.29
C GLU A 146 4.51 -3.16 14.30
N VAL A 147 5.47 -3.38 13.43
CA VAL A 147 5.78 -2.52 12.28
C VAL A 147 5.75 -3.32 10.99
N GLY A 148 5.48 -2.65 9.90
CA GLY A 148 5.54 -3.28 8.59
C GLY A 148 5.94 -2.31 7.50
N ALA A 149 6.45 -2.87 6.41
CA ALA A 149 6.79 -2.13 5.21
C ALA A 149 6.45 -2.97 3.98
N GLY A 150 6.09 -2.31 2.90
CA GLY A 150 5.70 -3.00 1.68
C GLY A 150 5.61 -2.10 0.46
N ALA A 151 5.22 -2.71 -0.63
CA ALA A 151 4.98 -2.04 -1.90
C ALA A 151 3.68 -2.52 -2.53
N THR A 152 2.96 -1.61 -3.18
CA THR A 152 1.74 -1.92 -3.94
C THR A 152 1.93 -1.53 -5.39
N HIS A 153 1.62 -2.44 -6.31
CA HIS A 153 1.65 -2.23 -7.75
C HIS A 153 0.23 -2.22 -8.33
N LEU A 154 -0.06 -1.28 -9.21
CA LEU A 154 -1.28 -1.28 -10.02
C LEU A 154 -1.01 -1.98 -11.35
N PHE A 155 -1.68 -3.13 -11.57
CA PHE A 155 -1.54 -3.86 -12.83
C PHE A 155 -2.01 -3.01 -14.02
N GLY A 156 -1.30 -3.12 -15.12
CA GLY A 156 -1.57 -2.32 -16.31
C GLY A 156 -1.15 -0.85 -16.15
N SER A 157 -0.18 -0.59 -15.29
CA SER A 157 0.48 0.72 -15.16
C SER A 157 1.94 0.56 -14.73
N ARG A 158 2.70 1.64 -14.79
CA ARG A 158 4.06 1.73 -14.22
C ARG A 158 4.06 2.20 -12.76
N MET A 159 2.87 2.39 -12.16
CA MET A 159 2.73 2.98 -10.84
C MET A 159 2.93 1.96 -9.72
N TRP A 160 3.75 2.36 -8.76
CA TRP A 160 3.98 1.66 -7.50
C TRP A 160 3.76 2.61 -6.32
N THR A 161 3.42 2.07 -5.16
CA THR A 161 3.58 2.80 -3.90
C THR A 161 4.50 2.03 -2.97
N ILE A 162 5.36 2.78 -2.27
CA ILE A 162 6.14 2.27 -1.15
C ILE A 162 5.41 2.69 0.12
N SER A 163 5.20 1.76 1.03
CA SER A 163 4.39 1.97 2.22
C SER A 163 5.06 1.45 3.49
N GLY A 164 4.66 2.02 4.61
CA GLY A 164 5.03 1.56 5.93
C GLY A 164 3.91 1.77 6.92
N TYR A 165 3.92 1.03 8.03
CA TYR A 165 2.97 1.20 9.11
C TYR A 165 3.56 0.87 10.49
N GLY A 166 2.91 1.39 11.52
CA GLY A 166 3.05 0.97 12.91
C GLY A 166 1.69 0.60 13.48
N LYS A 167 1.60 -0.51 14.21
CA LYS A 167 0.40 -0.99 14.91
C LYS A 167 0.68 -1.12 16.39
N VAL A 168 -0.28 -0.68 17.20
CA VAL A 168 -0.29 -0.86 18.65
C VAL A 168 -1.58 -1.56 19.03
N ALA A 169 -1.48 -2.80 19.51
CA ALA A 169 -2.58 -3.51 20.11
C ALA A 169 -2.78 -3.00 21.55
N ILE A 170 -3.88 -2.31 21.81
CA ILE A 170 -4.24 -1.79 23.13
C ILE A 170 -4.60 -2.94 24.06
N HIS A 171 -5.24 -3.96 23.50
CA HIS A 171 -5.63 -5.16 24.17
C HIS A 171 -5.44 -6.35 23.23
N GLU A 172 -4.74 -7.39 23.70
CA GLU A 172 -4.59 -8.65 23.00
C GLU A 172 -5.39 -9.73 23.74
N GLY A 173 -6.32 -10.36 23.04
CA GLY A 173 -7.26 -11.35 23.59
C GLY A 173 -6.63 -12.71 23.92
N PHE A 174 -5.39 -12.75 24.42
CA PHE A 174 -4.71 -14.00 24.81
C PHE A 174 -5.12 -14.56 26.18
N HIS A 175 -6.20 -14.05 26.77
CA HIS A 175 -6.70 -14.53 28.06
C HIS A 175 -7.94 -15.40 27.86
N HIS A 176 -8.27 -16.15 28.88
CA HIS A 176 -9.48 -16.98 28.93
C HIS A 176 -10.81 -16.17 28.94
N LEU A 177 -10.71 -14.84 28.99
CA LEU A 177 -11.88 -13.95 28.89
C LEU A 177 -12.24 -13.73 27.42
N PRO A 178 -13.51 -13.74 27.03
CA PRO A 178 -13.96 -13.53 25.65
C PRO A 178 -13.93 -12.03 25.26
N ILE A 179 -12.84 -11.36 25.59
CA ILE A 179 -12.63 -9.95 25.25
C ILE A 179 -11.89 -9.89 23.90
N PRO A 180 -12.42 -9.20 22.91
CA PRO A 180 -11.76 -9.07 21.61
C PRO A 180 -10.47 -8.25 21.69
N SER A 181 -9.54 -8.52 20.80
CA SER A 181 -8.34 -7.69 20.59
C SER A 181 -8.74 -6.37 19.95
N ILE A 182 -8.10 -5.28 20.37
CA ILE A 182 -8.30 -3.93 19.83
C ILE A 182 -6.94 -3.35 19.49
N ALA A 183 -6.79 -2.82 18.30
CA ALA A 183 -5.56 -2.15 17.87
C ALA A 183 -5.81 -0.84 17.16
N LEU A 184 -4.79 0.04 17.26
CA LEU A 184 -4.63 1.24 16.46
C LEU A 184 -3.47 1.06 15.50
N ARG A 185 -3.63 1.53 14.26
CA ARG A 185 -2.58 1.47 13.25
C ARG A 185 -2.47 2.79 12.51
N GLY A 186 -1.24 3.27 12.36
CA GLY A 186 -0.90 4.39 11.49
C GLY A 186 -0.16 3.88 10.27
N MET A 187 -0.56 4.32 9.07
CA MET A 187 0.03 3.90 7.80
C MET A 187 0.40 5.12 6.96
N PHE A 188 1.42 4.97 6.14
CA PHE A 188 1.77 5.97 5.12
C PHE A 188 2.18 5.29 3.83
N SER A 189 2.02 5.98 2.70
CA SER A 189 2.60 5.56 1.43
C SER A 189 2.96 6.72 0.52
N ARG A 190 3.89 6.44 -0.41
CA ARG A 190 4.34 7.38 -1.43
C ARG A 190 4.25 6.72 -2.80
N LEU A 191 3.61 7.42 -3.75
CA LEU A 191 3.53 7.01 -5.15
C LEU A 191 4.88 7.21 -5.83
N VAL A 192 5.26 6.23 -6.65
CA VAL A 192 6.44 6.24 -7.53
C VAL A 192 6.06 5.69 -8.91
N GLY A 193 6.79 6.07 -9.96
CA GLY A 193 6.51 5.62 -11.33
C GLY A 193 5.37 6.38 -12.03
N ALA A 194 4.85 7.46 -11.43
CA ALA A 194 3.98 8.43 -12.10
C ALA A 194 4.77 9.73 -12.33
N GLU A 195 5.04 10.06 -13.58
CA GLU A 195 5.83 11.26 -13.93
C GLU A 195 5.02 12.54 -13.68
N ASP A 196 3.73 12.49 -14.00
CA ASP A 196 2.82 13.63 -13.96
C ASP A 196 2.27 13.96 -12.56
N MET A 197 2.37 13.02 -11.59
CA MET A 197 1.73 13.12 -10.29
C MET A 197 2.65 12.73 -9.13
N ASN A 198 2.73 13.58 -8.15
CA ASN A 198 3.28 13.26 -6.83
C ASN A 198 2.14 13.04 -5.84
N MET A 199 2.04 11.85 -5.25
CA MET A 199 1.00 11.53 -4.29
C MET A 199 1.59 10.87 -3.04
N THR A 200 1.14 11.33 -1.89
CA THR A 200 1.44 10.74 -0.58
C THR A 200 0.12 10.47 0.13
N THR A 201 0.01 9.33 0.79
CA THR A 201 -1.15 9.03 1.62
C THR A 201 -0.75 8.80 3.06
N GLY A 202 -1.61 9.20 3.97
CA GLY A 202 -1.55 8.86 5.40
C GLY A 202 -2.87 8.24 5.82
N ALA A 203 -2.83 7.23 6.67
CA ALA A 203 -4.05 6.61 7.17
C ALA A 203 -3.93 6.25 8.64
N PHE A 204 -5.07 6.30 9.35
CA PHE A 204 -5.20 5.80 10.70
C PHE A 204 -6.39 4.87 10.76
N ASP A 205 -6.21 3.70 11.36
CA ASP A 205 -7.30 2.78 11.57
C ASP A 205 -7.41 2.29 13.01
N ILE A 206 -8.63 1.93 13.37
CA ILE A 206 -8.96 1.16 14.57
C ILE A 206 -9.60 -0.14 14.11
N SER A 207 -9.15 -1.23 14.68
CA SER A 207 -9.67 -2.57 14.38
C SER A 207 -9.96 -3.37 15.64
N ILE A 208 -10.93 -4.26 15.52
CA ILE A 208 -11.35 -5.20 16.55
C ILE A 208 -11.33 -6.59 15.95
N SER A 209 -10.77 -7.56 16.65
CA SER A 209 -10.70 -8.96 16.21
C SER A 209 -10.84 -9.93 17.35
N HIS A 210 -11.22 -11.17 17.04
CA HIS A 210 -11.22 -12.25 18.01
C HIS A 210 -10.68 -13.53 17.37
N VAL A 211 -9.78 -14.21 18.08
CA VAL A 211 -9.15 -15.45 17.61
C VAL A 211 -9.95 -16.64 18.06
N PHE A 212 -10.42 -17.45 17.12
CA PHE A 212 -11.07 -18.74 17.38
C PHE A 212 -10.11 -19.87 17.00
N GLY A 213 -9.68 -20.64 18.02
CA GLY A 213 -8.90 -21.87 17.79
C GLY A 213 -9.82 -23.03 17.41
N VAL A 214 -9.58 -23.65 16.26
CA VAL A 214 -10.33 -24.82 15.78
C VAL A 214 -9.40 -26.02 15.74
N GLY A 215 -9.75 -27.08 16.50
CA GLY A 215 -9.04 -28.35 16.47
C GLY A 215 -7.56 -28.31 16.90
N LYS A 216 -7.13 -27.31 17.67
CA LYS A 216 -5.76 -27.08 18.16
C LYS A 216 -4.71 -26.77 17.08
N THR A 217 -5.08 -26.76 15.81
CA THR A 217 -4.15 -26.63 14.66
C THR A 217 -4.47 -25.42 13.78
N VAL A 218 -5.68 -24.90 13.87
CA VAL A 218 -6.18 -23.84 12.99
C VAL A 218 -6.65 -22.67 13.83
N ASN A 219 -6.26 -21.46 13.45
CA ASN A 219 -6.80 -20.22 14.00
C ASN A 219 -7.62 -19.50 12.93
N LEU A 220 -8.85 -19.16 13.28
CA LEU A 220 -9.73 -18.30 12.48
C LEU A 220 -9.92 -17.00 13.24
N THR A 221 -9.62 -15.88 12.60
CA THR A 221 -9.70 -14.56 13.22
C THR A 221 -10.56 -13.63 12.35
N PRO A 222 -11.87 -13.51 12.62
CA PRO A 222 -12.67 -12.44 12.06
C PRO A 222 -12.23 -11.10 12.64
N TYR A 223 -12.32 -10.06 11.83
CA TYR A 223 -12.02 -8.69 12.24
C TYR A 223 -12.89 -7.68 11.50
N VAL A 224 -13.07 -6.55 12.13
CA VAL A 224 -13.75 -5.39 11.58
C VAL A 224 -12.99 -4.15 12.01
N GLY A 225 -13.01 -3.13 11.16
CA GLY A 225 -12.35 -1.89 11.51
C GLY A 225 -12.80 -0.72 10.64
N TYR A 226 -12.27 0.42 11.00
CA TYR A 226 -12.51 1.67 10.30
C TYR A 226 -11.19 2.39 10.11
N GLN A 227 -10.94 2.84 8.87
CA GLN A 227 -9.75 3.59 8.51
C GLN A 227 -10.15 4.96 7.96
N GLY A 228 -9.51 6.00 8.46
CA GLY A 228 -9.49 7.33 7.87
C GLY A 228 -8.27 7.47 6.98
N LEU A 229 -8.48 7.79 5.70
CA LEU A 229 -7.42 7.96 4.71
C LEU A 229 -7.31 9.44 4.33
N MET A 230 -6.11 9.99 4.41
CA MET A 230 -5.73 11.32 3.96
C MET A 230 -4.87 11.19 2.70
N ILE A 231 -5.22 11.92 1.64
CA ILE A 231 -4.52 11.89 0.36
C ILE A 231 -4.04 13.31 0.06
N PHE A 232 -2.76 13.42 -0.27
CA PHE A 232 -2.10 14.65 -0.70
C PHE A 232 -1.53 14.42 -2.09
N ALA A 233 -2.04 15.13 -3.09
CA ALA A 233 -1.65 14.99 -4.48
C ALA A 233 -1.30 16.34 -5.10
N ARG A 234 -0.22 16.36 -5.89
CA ARG A 234 0.24 17.51 -6.66
C ARG A 234 0.65 17.05 -8.04
N SER A 235 0.41 17.87 -9.07
CA SER A 235 0.98 17.62 -10.39
C SER A 235 2.38 18.22 -10.52
N GLY A 236 3.13 17.72 -11.50
CA GLY A 236 4.25 18.44 -12.08
C GLY A 236 3.79 19.54 -13.02
N VAL A 237 4.73 20.20 -13.69
CA VAL A 237 4.43 21.06 -14.85
C VAL A 237 4.07 20.14 -16.01
N LEU A 238 2.96 20.44 -16.66
CA LEU A 238 2.36 19.64 -17.72
C LEU A 238 2.31 20.47 -19.01
N ASP A 239 2.61 19.83 -20.12
CA ASP A 239 2.44 20.41 -21.45
C ASP A 239 1.17 19.88 -22.11
N ALA A 240 0.29 20.77 -22.51
CA ALA A 240 -0.97 20.42 -23.18
C ALA A 240 -0.76 19.97 -24.64
N THR A 241 0.38 20.31 -25.23
CA THR A 241 0.76 19.99 -26.62
C THR A 241 2.05 19.17 -26.75
N PRO A 242 2.23 18.06 -26.01
CA PRO A 242 3.49 17.33 -25.90
C PRO A 242 4.00 16.71 -27.22
N THR A 243 3.21 16.75 -28.28
CA THR A 243 3.57 16.25 -29.61
C THR A 243 3.98 17.37 -30.58
N THR A 244 3.90 18.63 -30.14
CA THR A 244 4.28 19.79 -30.93
C THR A 244 5.72 20.17 -30.57
N ASP A 245 6.58 20.35 -31.58
CA ASP A 245 7.95 20.81 -31.37
C ASP A 245 7.93 22.21 -30.76
N GLU A 246 8.69 22.47 -29.70
CA GLU A 246 8.81 23.79 -29.06
C GLU A 246 9.07 24.93 -30.05
N TYR A 247 9.71 24.60 -31.19
CA TYR A 247 9.99 25.56 -32.25
C TYR A 247 8.76 25.95 -33.07
N LEU A 248 7.71 25.12 -33.09
CA LEU A 248 6.46 25.33 -33.82
C LEU A 248 5.37 25.90 -32.94
N ASP A 249 5.54 25.82 -31.63
CA ASP A 249 4.59 26.37 -30.67
C ASP A 249 4.77 27.88 -30.60
N LYS A 250 3.74 28.61 -31.04
CA LYS A 250 3.79 30.08 -31.11
C LYS A 250 3.94 30.76 -29.76
N SER A 251 3.74 30.00 -28.66
CA SER A 251 3.82 30.48 -27.30
C SER A 251 3.96 29.29 -26.34
N PRO A 252 5.15 28.68 -26.18
CA PRO A 252 5.34 27.52 -25.31
C PRO A 252 4.93 27.77 -23.86
N VAL A 253 5.04 29.01 -23.40
CA VAL A 253 4.60 29.43 -22.05
C VAL A 253 3.08 29.34 -21.83
N LEU A 254 2.27 29.31 -22.89
CA LEU A 254 0.80 29.23 -22.78
C LEU A 254 0.31 27.77 -22.83
N SER A 255 1.12 26.82 -23.31
CA SER A 255 0.79 25.40 -23.37
C SER A 255 1.12 24.65 -22.07
N GLU A 256 2.00 25.21 -21.24
CA GLU A 256 2.35 24.66 -19.95
C GLU A 256 1.38 25.08 -18.86
N PHE A 257 1.02 24.13 -17.99
CA PHE A 257 0.14 24.39 -16.86
C PHE A 257 0.45 23.48 -15.68
N VAL A 258 -0.04 23.85 -14.51
CA VAL A 258 0.06 23.08 -13.26
C VAL A 258 -1.34 23.04 -12.65
N PHE A 259 -1.76 21.87 -12.17
CA PHE A 259 -2.96 21.82 -11.34
C PHE A 259 -2.68 22.47 -9.99
N LYS A 260 -3.67 23.22 -9.50
CA LYS A 260 -3.62 23.76 -8.16
C LYS A 260 -3.57 22.61 -7.15
N ASP A 261 -2.92 22.83 -6.02
CA ASP A 261 -2.83 21.83 -4.95
C ASP A 261 -4.25 21.35 -4.60
N ALA A 262 -4.47 20.05 -4.75
CA ALA A 262 -5.78 19.46 -4.47
C ALA A 262 -6.20 19.60 -2.99
N GLY A 263 -5.32 20.12 -2.14
CA GLY A 263 -5.50 20.13 -0.70
C GLY A 263 -5.60 18.74 -0.10
N MET A 264 -5.86 18.63 1.18
CA MET A 264 -6.07 17.35 1.82
C MET A 264 -7.41 16.75 1.40
N ILE A 265 -7.36 15.56 0.81
CA ILE A 265 -8.55 14.76 0.50
C ILE A 265 -8.73 13.71 1.58
N TYR A 266 -9.88 13.67 2.21
CA TYR A 266 -10.17 12.69 3.26
C TYR A 266 -11.20 11.67 2.79
N ARG A 267 -10.89 10.36 2.95
CA ARG A 267 -11.77 9.25 2.57
C ARG A 267 -12.00 8.32 3.74
N HIS A 268 -13.25 7.88 3.91
CA HIS A 268 -13.67 6.92 4.92
C HIS A 268 -13.57 5.51 4.35
N ARG A 269 -12.95 4.57 5.08
CA ARG A 269 -12.69 3.21 4.64
C ARG A 269 -13.07 2.19 5.73
N PRO A 270 -14.37 1.95 6.00
CA PRO A 270 -14.80 0.81 6.81
C PRO A 270 -14.41 -0.50 6.12
N PHE A 271 -13.93 -1.45 6.89
CA PHE A 271 -13.48 -2.76 6.39
C PHE A 271 -13.88 -3.89 7.34
N LEU A 272 -14.00 -5.08 6.78
CA LEU A 272 -14.19 -6.32 7.51
C LEU A 272 -13.40 -7.44 6.81
N GLY A 273 -12.96 -8.43 7.58
CA GLY A 273 -12.19 -9.53 7.02
C GLY A 273 -12.09 -10.73 7.92
N PHE A 274 -11.44 -11.75 7.38
CA PHE A 274 -11.12 -12.98 8.09
C PHE A 274 -9.66 -13.35 7.80
N ARG A 275 -8.94 -13.76 8.83
CA ARG A 275 -7.64 -14.39 8.72
C ARG A 275 -7.72 -15.83 9.19
N PHE A 276 -7.17 -16.71 8.37
CA PHE A 276 -7.02 -18.12 8.65
C PHE A 276 -5.53 -18.46 8.72
N ILE A 277 -5.09 -19.12 9.82
CA ILE A 277 -3.72 -19.58 9.99
C ILE A 277 -3.72 -21.09 10.22
N PHE A 278 -2.95 -21.79 9.40
CA PHE A 278 -2.66 -23.21 9.57
C PHE A 278 -1.15 -23.42 9.61
N SER A 279 -0.61 -23.76 10.76
CA SER A 279 0.84 -23.81 11.00
C SER A 279 1.47 -22.44 10.74
N VAL A 280 2.25 -22.31 9.69
CA VAL A 280 2.86 -21.05 9.22
C VAL A 280 2.12 -20.43 8.04
N LEU A 281 1.19 -21.15 7.41
CA LEU A 281 0.43 -20.65 6.28
C LEU A 281 -0.68 -19.73 6.76
N ARG A 282 -0.70 -18.54 6.19
CA ARG A 282 -1.70 -17.51 6.41
C ARG A 282 -2.52 -17.29 5.14
N VAL A 283 -3.85 -17.30 5.28
CA VAL A 283 -4.78 -16.90 4.23
C VAL A 283 -5.71 -15.83 4.82
N GLY A 284 -5.90 -14.73 4.11
CA GLY A 284 -6.78 -13.64 4.53
C GLY A 284 -7.71 -13.22 3.42
N VAL A 285 -8.90 -12.79 3.79
CA VAL A 285 -9.83 -12.08 2.89
C VAL A 285 -10.33 -10.82 3.58
N GLU A 286 -10.43 -9.74 2.83
CA GLU A 286 -10.90 -8.44 3.34
C GLU A 286 -11.80 -7.78 2.31
N ALA A 287 -12.90 -7.22 2.78
CA ALA A 287 -13.77 -6.35 2.00
C ALA A 287 -13.76 -4.95 2.62
N MET A 288 -13.62 -3.94 1.78
CA MET A 288 -13.61 -2.54 2.17
C MET A 288 -14.55 -1.74 1.29
N ILE A 289 -15.31 -0.84 1.89
CA ILE A 289 -16.24 0.05 1.20
C ILE A 289 -15.79 1.49 1.43
N VAL A 290 -15.64 2.23 0.35
CA VAL A 290 -15.18 3.63 0.39
C VAL A 290 -16.26 4.51 -0.23
N PRO A 291 -17.06 5.20 0.57
CA PRO A 291 -18.09 6.12 0.07
C PRO A 291 -17.49 7.18 -0.84
N GLY A 292 -18.25 7.62 -1.84
CA GLY A 292 -17.82 8.66 -2.78
C GLY A 292 -17.42 9.96 -2.07
N GLY A 293 -16.50 10.69 -2.65
CA GLY A 293 -16.09 12.01 -2.18
C GLY A 293 -17.25 12.98 -2.39
N LYS A 294 -17.77 13.54 -1.29
CA LYS A 294 -18.87 14.55 -1.34
C LYS A 294 -18.39 15.94 -0.89
N ARG A 295 -17.14 16.05 -0.47
CA ARG A 295 -16.62 17.31 0.07
C ARG A 295 -16.13 18.19 -1.06
N GLU A 296 -16.70 19.37 -1.14
CA GLU A 296 -16.07 20.48 -1.82
C GLU A 296 -14.76 20.80 -1.08
N GLY A 297 -13.65 20.73 -1.78
CA GLY A 297 -12.38 21.29 -1.30
C GLY A 297 -12.35 22.75 -1.69
N GLU A 298 -11.75 23.60 -0.87
CA GLU A 298 -11.49 24.99 -1.24
C GLU A 298 -10.06 25.08 -1.77
N ILE A 299 -9.91 25.51 -3.01
CA ILE A 299 -8.63 25.79 -3.65
C ILE A 299 -8.61 27.27 -3.99
N GLU A 300 -7.76 28.05 -3.31
CA GLU A 300 -7.64 29.51 -3.50
C GLU A 300 -8.97 30.26 -3.45
N GLY A 301 -9.85 29.92 -2.51
CA GLY A 301 -11.17 30.55 -2.36
C GLY A 301 -12.25 29.99 -3.30
N ASN A 302 -11.91 29.10 -4.23
CA ASN A 302 -12.87 28.43 -5.11
C ASN A 302 -13.23 27.05 -4.58
N LYS A 303 -14.51 26.75 -4.53
CA LYS A 303 -15.01 25.41 -4.18
C LYS A 303 -14.78 24.45 -5.34
N VAL A 304 -13.99 23.41 -5.10
CA VAL A 304 -13.71 22.35 -6.06
C VAL A 304 -14.39 21.07 -5.60
N ALA A 305 -15.31 20.56 -6.39
CA ALA A 305 -16.06 19.37 -6.06
C ALA A 305 -15.23 18.10 -6.32
N ASP A 306 -15.22 17.18 -5.35
CA ASP A 306 -14.75 15.81 -5.55
C ASP A 306 -15.92 14.97 -6.12
N LYS A 307 -15.80 14.53 -7.37
CA LYS A 307 -16.79 13.73 -8.10
C LYS A 307 -16.52 12.21 -8.00
N SER A 308 -15.59 11.80 -7.12
CA SER A 308 -15.26 10.38 -6.95
C SER A 308 -16.46 9.57 -6.47
N GLY A 309 -16.64 8.40 -7.05
CA GLY A 309 -17.74 7.49 -6.77
C GLY A 309 -17.52 6.59 -5.54
N LEU A 310 -18.51 5.74 -5.30
CA LEU A 310 -18.38 4.64 -4.36
C LEU A 310 -17.36 3.63 -4.90
N GLN A 311 -16.33 3.33 -4.10
CA GLN A 311 -15.35 2.30 -4.42
C GLN A 311 -15.54 1.10 -3.49
N GLN A 312 -15.39 -0.08 -4.05
CA GLN A 312 -15.36 -1.35 -3.33
C GLN A 312 -14.02 -2.02 -3.58
N GLN A 313 -13.41 -2.54 -2.53
CA GLN A 313 -12.13 -3.22 -2.60
C GLN A 313 -12.30 -4.61 -1.97
N TYR A 314 -11.92 -5.65 -2.71
CA TYR A 314 -11.92 -7.04 -2.24
C TYR A 314 -10.51 -7.57 -2.34
N THR A 315 -9.96 -8.02 -1.23
CA THR A 315 -8.57 -8.45 -1.14
C THR A 315 -8.47 -9.89 -0.70
N LEU A 316 -7.65 -10.67 -1.41
CA LEU A 316 -7.17 -11.98 -1.01
C LEU A 316 -5.71 -11.86 -0.62
N SER A 317 -5.38 -12.33 0.57
CA SER A 317 -4.01 -12.35 1.13
C SER A 317 -3.52 -13.78 1.27
N LEU A 318 -2.31 -14.03 0.79
CA LEU A 318 -1.56 -15.26 1.02
C LEU A 318 -0.24 -14.90 1.69
N GLY A 319 0.12 -15.60 2.76
CA GLY A 319 1.32 -15.26 3.51
C GLY A 319 1.85 -16.39 4.37
N LEU A 320 2.95 -16.09 5.02
CA LEU A 320 3.63 -16.96 5.97
C LEU A 320 3.89 -16.17 7.26
N ASP A 321 3.50 -16.75 8.39
CA ASP A 321 3.73 -16.22 9.73
C ASP A 321 4.75 -17.12 10.47
N PHE A 322 5.81 -16.52 11.05
CA PHE A 322 6.91 -17.21 11.72
C PHE A 322 7.08 -16.73 13.16
#